data_8ce0ca5f87019d6069f66ac733aa7561
#
_entry.id   8ce0ca5f87019d6069f66ac733aa7561
#
_cell.length_a   1.000
_cell.length_b   1.000
_cell.length_c   1.000
_cell.angle_alpha   90.00
_cell.angle_beta   90.00
_cell.angle_gamma   90.00
#
_symmetry.space_group_name_H-M   'P 1'
#
loop_
_entity.id
_entity.type
_entity.pdbx_description
1 polymer ?
#
loop_
_entity_poly.entity_id
_entity_poly.type
_entity_poly.pdbx_seq_one_letter_code
_entity_poly.pdbx_strand_id
1 'polypeptide(L)'
;MGRAWSLIIPAEDGQKEFLAHHANMICAIVPGELKFEDSEGNWTEVAVSSGFVEMINNRAKLFCLTVERPEEIDIRRAEEARDRAEEQLRQKQSIVEYHRSQAALARAMTRLRVTKNLKN
;
A
#
# COMPACT_ATOMS: atom_id res chain seq x y z
N MET A 1 -6.45 5.03 16.00
CA MET A 1 -5.30 4.17 15.75
C MET A 1 -4.39 4.14 16.98
N GLY A 2 -3.70 3.02 17.20
CA GLY A 2 -2.81 2.85 18.32
C GLY A 2 -1.44 3.52 18.13
N ARG A 3 -0.55 3.29 19.09
CA ARG A 3 0.83 3.77 19.00
C ARG A 3 1.65 2.84 18.11
N ALA A 4 2.54 3.41 17.33
CA ALA A 4 3.46 2.67 16.50
C ALA A 4 4.89 3.11 16.78
N TRP A 5 5.82 2.15 16.81
CA TRP A 5 7.25 2.41 16.94
C TRP A 5 7.87 2.71 15.58
N SER A 6 7.31 2.14 14.54
CA SER A 6 7.84 2.27 13.19
C SER A 6 6.71 2.26 12.18
N LEU A 7 6.87 3.04 11.12
CA LEU A 7 5.92 3.12 10.02
C LEU A 7 6.71 3.11 8.71
N ILE A 8 6.40 2.16 7.84
CA ILE A 8 7.01 2.07 6.51
C ILE A 8 5.93 2.34 5.48
N ILE A 9 6.12 3.37 4.66
CA ILE A 9 5.16 3.76 3.63
C ILE A 9 5.73 3.52 2.23
N PRO A 10 4.86 3.23 1.24
CA PRO A 10 5.29 3.23 -0.15
C PRO A 10 5.38 4.68 -0.64
N ALA A 11 6.52 5.06 -1.20
CA ALA A 11 6.77 6.39 -1.72
C ALA A 11 7.30 6.30 -3.15
N GLU A 12 7.31 7.41 -3.87
CA GLU A 12 7.70 7.45 -5.28
C GLU A 12 9.10 6.88 -5.54
N ASP A 13 10.01 7.16 -4.64
CA ASP A 13 11.41 6.72 -4.73
C ASP A 13 11.69 5.43 -3.94
N GLY A 14 10.66 4.68 -3.60
CA GLY A 14 10.76 3.45 -2.82
C GLY A 14 10.10 3.59 -1.46
N GLN A 15 10.45 2.69 -0.55
CA GLN A 15 9.89 2.71 0.80
C GLN A 15 10.55 3.77 1.67
N LYS A 16 9.76 4.43 2.51
CA LYS A 16 10.28 5.34 3.54
C LYS A 16 9.85 4.86 4.91
N GLU A 17 10.81 4.83 5.82
CA GLU A 17 10.56 4.42 7.20
C GLU A 17 10.58 5.63 8.14
N PHE A 18 9.58 5.70 9.00
CA PHE A 18 9.49 6.71 10.05
C PHE A 18 9.53 6.02 11.39
N LEU A 19 10.50 6.37 12.20
CA LEU A 19 10.64 5.86 13.55
C LEU A 19 9.96 6.80 14.54
N ALA A 20 9.76 6.33 15.77
CA ALA A 20 9.25 7.18 16.84
C ALA A 20 10.15 8.43 17.00
N HIS A 21 9.54 9.55 17.34
CA HIS A 21 10.22 10.84 17.51
C HIS A 21 10.81 11.44 16.22
N HIS A 22 10.27 11.05 15.08
CA HIS A 22 10.66 11.63 13.81
C HIS A 22 10.25 13.11 13.74
N ALA A 23 11.04 13.92 13.01
CA ALA A 23 10.72 15.34 12.80
C ALA A 23 9.39 15.51 12.10
N ASN A 24 8.73 16.65 12.33
CA ASN A 24 7.46 16.97 11.68
C ASN A 24 7.64 17.06 10.16
N MET A 25 6.76 16.41 9.42
CA MET A 25 6.80 16.42 7.96
C MET A 25 5.51 15.91 7.33
N ILE A 26 5.35 16.18 6.05
CA ILE A 26 4.28 15.62 5.22
C ILE A 26 4.97 14.86 4.08
N CYS A 27 4.52 13.64 3.81
CA CYS A 27 5.09 12.81 2.77
C CYS A 27 3.98 12.17 1.93
N ALA A 28 4.16 12.19 0.61
CA ALA A 28 3.22 11.57 -0.32
C ALA A 28 3.31 10.05 -0.24
N ILE A 29 2.15 9.40 -0.33
CA ILE A 29 2.04 7.94 -0.36
C ILE A 29 1.58 7.54 -1.77
N VAL A 30 2.31 6.62 -2.39
CA VAL A 30 1.87 6.00 -3.64
C VAL A 30 1.18 4.68 -3.32
N PRO A 31 0.34 4.13 -4.25
CA PRO A 31 -0.30 2.84 -3.99
C PRO A 31 0.73 1.75 -3.72
N GLY A 32 0.50 0.97 -2.68
CA GLY A 32 1.43 -0.11 -2.31
C GLY A 32 1.15 -0.66 -0.93
N GLU A 33 2.15 -1.29 -0.36
CA GLU A 33 2.09 -1.88 0.97
C GLU A 33 2.55 -0.87 2.02
N LEU A 34 1.75 -0.72 3.06
CA LEU A 34 2.10 0.08 4.22
C LEU A 34 2.26 -0.88 5.40
N LYS A 35 3.31 -0.70 6.18
CA LYS A 35 3.60 -1.53 7.35
C LYS A 35 3.79 -0.67 8.57
N PHE A 36 3.29 -1.14 9.70
CA PHE A 36 3.58 -0.48 10.96
C PHE A 36 3.81 -1.50 12.07
N GLU A 37 4.70 -1.11 12.99
CA GLU A 37 5.04 -1.91 14.17
C GLU A 37 4.41 -1.26 15.39
N ASP A 38 3.68 -2.03 16.18
CA ASP A 38 3.08 -1.53 17.41
C ASP A 38 4.08 -1.59 18.58
N SER A 39 3.63 -1.15 19.77
CA SER A 39 4.48 -1.11 20.96
C SER A 39 4.90 -2.49 21.46
N GLU A 40 4.27 -3.55 20.99
CA GLU A 40 4.59 -4.93 21.38
C GLU A 40 5.50 -5.63 20.37
N GLY A 41 5.91 -4.92 19.32
CA GLY A 41 6.78 -5.47 18.29
C GLY A 41 6.04 -6.21 17.19
N ASN A 42 4.72 -6.14 17.16
CA ASN A 42 3.92 -6.80 16.11
C ASN A 42 3.82 -5.90 14.89
N TRP A 43 4.09 -6.48 13.72
CA TRP A 43 3.97 -5.79 12.44
C TRP A 43 2.63 -6.08 11.79
N THR A 44 2.03 -5.02 11.26
CA THR A 44 0.78 -5.12 10.49
C THR A 44 1.04 -4.56 9.09
N GLU A 45 0.55 -5.26 8.07
CA GLU A 45 0.63 -4.81 6.68
C GLU A 45 -0.77 -4.53 6.15
N VAL A 46 -0.91 -3.43 5.41
CA VAL A 46 -2.17 -3.09 4.75
C VAL A 46 -1.88 -2.62 3.33
N ALA A 47 -2.85 -2.78 2.46
CA ALA A 47 -2.78 -2.26 1.10
C ALA A 47 -3.37 -0.86 1.10
N VAL A 48 -2.62 0.12 0.60
CA VAL A 48 -3.06 1.52 0.56
C VAL A 48 -3.09 2.03 -0.87
N SER A 49 -4.00 2.98 -1.11
CA SER A 49 -4.03 3.75 -2.35
C SER A 49 -3.21 5.03 -2.18
N SER A 50 -3.31 5.92 -3.16
CA SER A 50 -2.65 7.22 -3.11
C SER A 50 -3.14 8.05 -1.94
N GLY A 51 -2.24 8.83 -1.35
CA GLY A 51 -2.57 9.70 -0.24
C GLY A 51 -1.35 10.42 0.28
N PHE A 52 -1.37 10.76 1.55
CA PHE A 52 -0.22 11.34 2.22
C PHE A 52 -0.23 10.99 3.70
N VAL A 53 0.94 11.06 4.31
CA VAL A 53 1.10 10.93 5.76
C VAL A 53 1.57 12.26 6.32
N GLU A 54 0.99 12.65 7.44
CA GLU A 54 1.36 13.84 8.17
C GLU A 54 1.96 13.41 9.50
N MET A 55 3.24 13.78 9.72
CA MET A 55 3.93 13.51 10.98
C MET A 55 4.04 14.80 11.75
N ILE A 56 3.27 14.94 12.83
CA ILE A 56 3.28 16.12 13.67
C ILE A 56 3.32 15.69 15.13
N ASN A 57 4.27 16.20 15.88
CA ASN A 57 4.43 15.93 17.31
C ASN A 57 4.40 14.44 17.65
N ASN A 58 5.15 13.66 16.89
CA ASN A 58 5.27 12.21 17.06
C ASN A 58 3.95 11.46 16.81
N ARG A 59 3.04 12.06 16.05
CA ARG A 59 1.79 11.43 15.63
C ARG A 59 1.75 11.34 14.11
N ALA A 60 1.40 10.15 13.61
CA ALA A 60 1.20 9.94 12.19
C ALA A 60 -0.30 9.94 11.88
N LYS A 61 -0.70 10.75 10.91
CA LYS A 61 -2.05 10.72 10.36
C LYS A 61 -1.96 10.34 8.91
N LEU A 62 -2.73 9.32 8.53
CA LEU A 62 -2.76 8.81 7.17
C LEU A 62 -4.04 9.26 6.48
N PHE A 63 -3.88 9.84 5.30
CA PHE A 63 -4.99 10.28 4.46
C PHE A 63 -4.88 9.57 3.12
N CYS A 64 -5.54 8.43 3.01
CA CYS A 64 -5.55 7.61 1.79
C CYS A 64 -6.97 7.43 1.28
N LEU A 65 -7.12 7.30 -0.03
CA LEU A 65 -8.43 7.04 -0.63
C LEU A 65 -8.99 5.70 -0.15
N THR A 66 -8.14 4.68 -0.06
CA THR A 66 -8.52 3.37 0.49
C THR A 66 -7.40 2.79 1.31
N VAL A 67 -7.78 2.02 2.34
CA VAL A 67 -6.88 1.21 3.16
C VAL A 67 -7.56 -0.14 3.32
N GLU A 68 -6.89 -1.20 2.91
CA GLU A 68 -7.44 -2.56 2.99
C GLU A 68 -6.55 -3.43 3.87
N ARG A 69 -7.16 -4.06 4.88
CA ARG A 69 -6.47 -5.07 5.71
C ARG A 69 -6.43 -6.39 4.95
N PRO A 70 -5.43 -7.25 5.22
CA PRO A 70 -5.37 -8.55 4.54
C PRO A 70 -6.66 -9.35 4.63
N GLU A 71 -7.34 -9.33 5.78
CA GLU A 71 -8.57 -10.08 6.01
C GLU A 71 -9.75 -9.58 5.17
N GLU A 72 -9.69 -8.33 4.74
CA GLU A 72 -10.74 -7.69 3.92
C GLU A 72 -10.57 -7.96 2.43
N ILE A 73 -9.41 -8.49 2.02
CA ILE A 73 -9.09 -8.68 0.60
C ILE A 73 -9.58 -10.04 0.13
N ASP A 74 -10.38 -10.03 -0.94
CA ASP A 74 -10.79 -11.25 -1.63
C ASP A 74 -9.66 -11.68 -2.57
N ILE A 75 -8.92 -12.72 -2.17
CA ILE A 75 -7.75 -13.20 -2.91
C ILE A 75 -8.11 -13.63 -4.33
N ARG A 76 -9.22 -14.33 -4.49
CA ARG A 76 -9.68 -14.79 -5.79
C ARG A 76 -9.92 -13.63 -6.75
N ARG A 77 -10.61 -12.60 -6.27
CA ARG A 77 -10.87 -11.41 -7.09
C ARG A 77 -9.57 -10.67 -7.42
N ALA A 78 -8.62 -10.63 -6.48
CA ALA A 78 -7.32 -10.01 -6.73
C ALA A 78 -6.54 -10.78 -7.80
N GLU A 79 -6.56 -12.12 -7.76
CA GLU A 79 -5.94 -12.95 -8.78
C GLU A 79 -6.59 -12.75 -10.15
N GLU A 80 -7.92 -12.70 -10.20
CA GLU A 80 -8.64 -12.44 -11.45
C GLU A 80 -8.32 -11.05 -12.00
N ALA A 81 -8.24 -10.05 -11.13
CA ALA A 81 -7.88 -8.68 -11.55
C ALA A 81 -6.45 -8.62 -12.09
N ARG A 82 -5.52 -9.34 -11.45
CA ARG A 82 -4.14 -9.46 -11.94
C ARG A 82 -4.12 -10.05 -13.35
N ASP A 83 -4.81 -11.16 -13.53
CA ASP A 83 -4.83 -11.86 -14.82
C ASP A 83 -5.42 -11.00 -15.92
N ARG A 84 -6.51 -10.27 -15.62
CA ARG A 84 -7.09 -9.34 -16.58
C ARG A 84 -6.14 -8.21 -16.95
N ALA A 85 -5.47 -7.64 -15.97
CA ALA A 85 -4.52 -6.54 -16.19
C ALA A 85 -3.33 -7.01 -17.01
N GLU A 86 -2.79 -8.20 -16.74
CA GLU A 86 -1.71 -8.78 -17.50
C GLU A 86 -2.12 -9.02 -18.96
N GLU A 87 -3.33 -9.52 -19.17
CA GLU A 87 -3.86 -9.75 -20.53
C GLU A 87 -4.02 -8.44 -21.28
N GLN A 88 -4.56 -7.41 -20.62
CA GLN A 88 -4.72 -6.09 -21.23
C GLN A 88 -3.37 -5.48 -21.64
N LEU A 89 -2.32 -5.70 -20.85
CA LEU A 89 -0.99 -5.20 -21.17
C LEU A 89 -0.38 -5.88 -22.40
N ARG A 90 -0.80 -7.09 -22.73
CA ARG A 90 -0.33 -7.80 -23.93
C ARG A 90 -0.99 -7.29 -25.21
N GLN A 91 -2.10 -6.58 -25.10
CA GLN A 91 -2.83 -6.08 -26.25
C GLN A 91 -2.32 -4.71 -26.66
N LYS A 92 -2.51 -4.38 -27.96
CA LYS A 92 -2.25 -3.04 -28.43
C LYS A 92 -3.29 -2.10 -27.85
N GLN A 93 -2.84 -1.06 -27.20
CA GLN A 93 -3.73 -0.12 -26.54
C GLN A 93 -3.12 1.28 -26.56
N SER A 94 -3.96 2.28 -26.33
CA SER A 94 -3.48 3.66 -26.21
C SER A 94 -2.57 3.82 -24.99
N ILE A 95 -1.83 4.92 -24.95
CA ILE A 95 -0.99 5.23 -23.80
C ILE A 95 -1.81 5.32 -22.50
N VAL A 96 -3.01 5.90 -22.59
CA VAL A 96 -3.90 6.04 -21.43
C VAL A 96 -4.35 4.66 -20.94
N GLU A 97 -4.76 3.79 -21.85
CA GLU A 97 -5.18 2.43 -21.51
C GLU A 97 -4.02 1.62 -20.93
N TYR A 98 -2.84 1.77 -21.49
CA TYR A 98 -1.64 1.11 -20.98
C TYR A 98 -1.36 1.52 -19.53
N HIS A 99 -1.40 2.80 -19.22
CA HIS A 99 -1.19 3.27 -17.84
C HIS A 99 -2.27 2.80 -16.89
N ARG A 100 -3.53 2.73 -17.35
CA ARG A 100 -4.61 2.18 -16.53
C ARG A 100 -4.39 0.70 -16.22
N SER A 101 -3.94 -0.06 -17.21
CA SER A 101 -3.67 -1.49 -17.03
C SER A 101 -2.49 -1.72 -16.10
N GLN A 102 -1.45 -0.91 -16.21
CA GLN A 102 -0.31 -0.97 -15.29
C GLN A 102 -0.73 -0.67 -13.86
N ALA A 103 -1.54 0.37 -13.66
CA ALA A 103 -2.04 0.73 -12.33
C ALA A 103 -2.93 -0.37 -11.75
N ALA A 104 -3.79 -0.97 -12.58
CA ALA A 104 -4.65 -2.08 -12.16
C ALA A 104 -3.82 -3.30 -11.75
N LEU A 105 -2.78 -3.62 -12.52
CA LEU A 105 -1.88 -4.71 -12.18
C LEU A 105 -1.16 -4.44 -10.86
N ALA A 106 -0.66 -3.24 -10.66
CA ALA A 106 0.03 -2.86 -9.43
C ALA A 106 -0.88 -3.01 -8.21
N ARG A 107 -2.16 -2.59 -8.32
CA ARG A 107 -3.12 -2.74 -7.24
C ARG A 107 -3.38 -4.21 -6.91
N ALA A 108 -3.57 -5.04 -7.94
CA ALA A 108 -3.82 -6.47 -7.75
C ALA A 108 -2.61 -7.15 -7.11
N MET A 109 -1.41 -6.85 -7.58
CA MET A 109 -0.18 -7.41 -7.04
C MET A 109 0.04 -6.99 -5.58
N THR A 110 -0.26 -5.74 -5.24
CA THR A 110 -0.17 -5.25 -3.86
C THR A 110 -1.11 -6.03 -2.94
N ARG A 111 -2.37 -6.22 -3.37
CA ARG A 111 -3.33 -6.99 -2.59
C ARG A 111 -2.86 -8.43 -2.38
N LEU A 112 -2.32 -9.06 -3.41
CA LEU A 112 -1.82 -10.43 -3.31
C LEU A 112 -0.61 -10.53 -2.39
N ARG A 113 0.30 -9.55 -2.42
CA ARG A 113 1.46 -9.54 -1.51
C ARG A 113 1.03 -9.40 -0.07
N VAL A 114 0.09 -8.50 0.20
CA VAL A 114 -0.41 -8.26 1.55
C VAL A 114 -1.10 -9.51 2.11
N THR A 115 -1.90 -10.21 1.28
CA THR A 115 -2.61 -11.42 1.72
C THR A 115 -1.70 -12.65 1.83
N LYS A 116 -0.56 -12.65 1.16
CA LYS A 116 0.39 -13.77 1.23
C LYS A 116 0.85 -14.04 2.66
N ASN A 117 1.05 -13.00 3.45
CA ASN A 117 1.49 -13.14 4.83
C ASN A 117 0.39 -13.68 5.75
N LEU A 118 -0.86 -13.57 5.33
CA LEU A 118 -1.99 -14.07 6.09
C LEU A 118 -2.08 -15.60 6.06
N LYS A 119 -1.56 -16.22 5.00
CA LYS A 119 -1.60 -17.68 4.80
C LYS A 119 -0.51 -18.41 5.57
N ASN A 120 0.44 -17.70 6.09
CA ASN A 120 1.54 -18.26 6.89
C ASN A 120 1.24 -18.13 8.39
#